data_99767cd9beaa73b8ab7c1f4d6bd186ba
#
_entry.id   99767cd9beaa73b8ab7c1f4d6bd186ba
#
_cell.length_a   1.000
_cell.length_b   1.000
_cell.length_c   1.000
_cell.angle_alpha   90.00
_cell.angle_beta   90.00
_cell.angle_gamma   90.00
#
_symmetry.space_group_name_H-M   'P 1'
#
loop_
_entity.id
_entity.type
_entity.pdbx_description
1 polymer ?
#
loop_
_entity_poly.entity_id
_entity_poly.type
_entity_poly.pdbx_seq_one_letter_code
_entity_poly.pdbx_strand_id
1 'polypeptide(L)'
;MKQLLILSGVVFFLFGAKAPGWGQSTYKNIVIERYNGKGFQPCEPSIAIDVNDPSIIVGGAILDKVYTSQDSGKTWSIDRLKSRYGVYGDPCIVSSPKGSFHFLHLSDPTGQGWANDSLLDRIVINNSFDKGKTWDEGYGIGLDPPRDQDKEWACTDAKGKYLYVTWTEFDKYASEAPGDSTYILFSRGNSKGTEWTEPIRLNKFAGNCLDGDATVEGAVPCAGHKKDVYVAWALNDTIWFDRSDDNGQTWLEQDIPAAIIAGGWDQKIPGINRTNGMPVTAYDRSGGEHDGRIYINWTDQRNGEDDTDVFITWSDDHGDTWADPVRVNDDGAGSHQFFTWLALDQSTGFLYTVFYDRRNYDDLQTDVYLAYSKDGGQTWTNERISEKPFIPSESVFFGDYNNISAVNGVIRPIWTRCDDRRLSVWTALINRP
;
A
#
# COMPACT_ATOMS: atom_id res chain seq x y z
N MET A 1 21.02 -13.34 82.87
CA MET A 1 20.08 -13.08 81.80
C MET A 1 20.83 -12.40 80.65
N LYS A 2 21.16 -13.16 79.60
CA LYS A 2 21.83 -12.60 78.43
C LYS A 2 20.78 -12.40 77.35
N GLN A 3 20.55 -11.19 76.89
CA GLN A 3 19.68 -10.86 75.76
C GLN A 3 20.46 -11.15 74.47
N LEU A 4 19.85 -11.94 73.61
CA LEU A 4 20.30 -12.26 72.26
C LEU A 4 19.69 -11.27 71.29
N LEU A 5 20.52 -10.41 70.66
CA LEU A 5 20.08 -9.54 69.55
C LEU A 5 20.12 -10.40 68.27
N ILE A 6 18.96 -10.52 67.60
CA ILE A 6 18.84 -11.08 66.25
C ILE A 6 18.87 -9.91 65.28
N LEU A 7 19.95 -9.81 64.46
CA LEU A 7 20.04 -8.92 63.33
C LEU A 7 19.36 -9.62 62.12
N SER A 8 18.19 -9.13 61.67
CA SER A 8 17.59 -9.55 60.42
C SER A 8 18.17 -8.76 59.25
N GLY A 9 19.04 -9.39 58.48
CA GLY A 9 19.53 -8.80 57.23
C GLY A 9 18.46 -8.89 56.14
N VAL A 10 18.02 -7.70 55.66
CA VAL A 10 17.17 -7.61 54.44
C VAL A 10 18.07 -7.65 53.23
N VAL A 11 18.01 -8.69 52.48
CA VAL A 11 18.67 -8.83 51.16
C VAL A 11 17.80 -8.18 50.13
N PHE A 12 18.17 -7.02 49.63
CA PHE A 12 17.57 -6.39 48.46
C PHE A 12 18.05 -7.16 47.20
N PHE A 13 17.17 -7.93 46.58
CA PHE A 13 17.37 -8.38 45.22
C PHE A 13 17.10 -7.22 44.26
N LEU A 14 18.16 -6.62 43.75
CA LEU A 14 18.08 -5.75 42.59
C LEU A 14 17.77 -6.63 41.36
N PHE A 15 16.51 -6.70 40.98
CA PHE A 15 16.15 -7.12 39.64
C PHE A 15 16.67 -6.06 38.67
N GLY A 16 17.83 -6.29 38.12
CA GLY A 16 18.30 -5.55 36.96
C GLY A 16 17.37 -5.86 35.79
N ALA A 17 16.46 -4.94 35.46
CA ALA A 17 15.77 -4.98 34.18
C ALA A 17 16.87 -4.92 33.10
N LYS A 18 17.10 -6.04 32.41
CA LYS A 18 17.86 -6.04 31.17
C LYS A 18 17.07 -5.13 30.21
N ALA A 19 17.66 -4.00 29.82
CA ALA A 19 17.19 -3.26 28.67
C ALA A 19 17.06 -4.26 27.50
N PRO A 20 15.95 -4.26 26.75
CA PRO A 20 15.79 -5.13 25.62
C PRO A 20 16.99 -4.93 24.69
N GLY A 21 17.76 -5.97 24.46
CA GLY A 21 18.90 -5.95 23.56
C GLY A 21 18.38 -5.66 22.16
N TRP A 22 18.61 -4.45 21.68
CA TRP A 22 18.31 -4.03 20.31
C TRP A 22 19.15 -4.87 19.36
N GLY A 23 18.61 -6.00 18.91
CA GLY A 23 19.22 -6.74 17.83
C GLY A 23 19.30 -5.81 16.61
N GLN A 24 20.51 -5.55 16.14
CA GLN A 24 20.73 -4.78 14.93
C GLN A 24 20.00 -5.49 13.78
N SER A 25 19.19 -4.74 12.98
CA SER A 25 18.58 -5.31 11.77
C SER A 25 19.68 -5.91 10.89
N THR A 26 19.45 -7.11 10.38
CA THR A 26 20.37 -7.78 9.45
C THR A 26 20.28 -7.23 8.05
N TYR A 27 19.29 -6.37 7.78
CA TYR A 27 19.01 -5.80 6.48
C TYR A 27 19.65 -4.44 6.29
N LYS A 28 20.33 -4.28 5.15
CA LYS A 28 20.88 -2.99 4.76
C LYS A 28 19.77 -2.09 4.24
N ASN A 29 19.61 -0.92 4.86
CA ASN A 29 18.71 0.10 4.39
C ASN A 29 19.41 1.05 3.42
N ILE A 30 18.71 1.44 2.39
CA ILE A 30 19.15 2.40 1.37
C ILE A 30 18.22 3.62 1.42
N VAL A 31 18.80 4.79 1.57
CA VAL A 31 18.09 6.05 1.38
C VAL A 31 17.89 6.25 -0.11
N ILE A 32 16.66 6.35 -0.56
CA ILE A 32 16.34 6.71 -1.95
C ILE A 32 16.37 8.24 -2.07
N GLU A 33 15.58 8.95 -1.26
CA GLU A 33 15.54 10.41 -1.26
C GLU A 33 15.43 10.95 0.17
N ARG A 34 16.09 12.10 0.44
CA ARG A 34 15.84 12.92 1.62
C ARG A 34 15.25 14.26 1.19
N TYR A 35 14.27 14.76 1.96
CA TYR A 35 13.77 16.10 1.73
C TYR A 35 14.88 17.13 1.80
N ASN A 36 15.03 17.91 0.75
CA ASN A 36 16.10 18.90 0.58
C ASN A 36 15.69 20.33 0.97
N GLY A 37 14.50 20.52 1.53
CA GLY A 37 13.95 21.83 1.93
C GLY A 37 13.21 22.57 0.81
N LYS A 38 12.96 21.94 -0.33
CA LYS A 38 12.24 22.56 -1.45
C LYS A 38 11.07 21.71 -1.91
N GLY A 39 9.91 22.36 -2.18
CA GLY A 39 8.70 21.70 -2.63
C GLY A 39 8.08 20.78 -1.58
N PHE A 40 7.28 19.84 -2.03
CA PHE A 40 6.64 18.83 -1.16
C PHE A 40 7.65 17.82 -0.64
N GLN A 41 7.46 17.40 0.61
CA GLN A 41 8.26 16.34 1.20
C GLN A 41 7.89 14.98 0.56
N PRO A 42 8.86 14.07 0.33
CA PRO A 42 8.56 12.79 -0.29
C PRO A 42 7.84 11.87 0.69
N CYS A 43 6.63 11.43 0.35
CA CYS A 43 5.86 10.38 1.03
C CYS A 43 4.98 9.66 0.01
N GLU A 44 4.12 8.74 0.47
CA GLU A 44 3.28 7.90 -0.39
C GLU A 44 4.10 7.19 -1.47
N PRO A 45 5.09 6.39 -1.08
CA PRO A 45 5.93 5.76 -2.08
C PRO A 45 5.30 4.52 -2.69
N SER A 46 5.45 4.35 -4.00
CA SER A 46 5.11 3.15 -4.74
C SER A 46 6.34 2.56 -5.43
N ILE A 47 6.38 1.23 -5.65
CA ILE A 47 7.54 0.55 -6.22
C ILE A 47 7.13 -0.66 -7.07
N ALA A 48 7.80 -0.87 -8.20
CA ALA A 48 7.70 -2.09 -8.98
C ALA A 48 9.07 -2.58 -9.45
N ILE A 49 9.31 -3.88 -9.32
CA ILE A 49 10.45 -4.59 -9.88
C ILE A 49 10.08 -5.06 -11.28
N ASP A 50 10.98 -4.96 -12.25
CA ASP A 50 10.78 -5.54 -13.58
C ASP A 50 10.64 -7.07 -13.46
N VAL A 51 9.50 -7.59 -13.90
CA VAL A 51 9.20 -9.02 -13.80
C VAL A 51 10.13 -9.91 -14.64
N ASN A 52 10.84 -9.32 -15.62
CA ASN A 52 11.79 -10.02 -16.49
C ASN A 52 13.26 -9.85 -16.06
N ASP A 53 13.57 -8.76 -15.34
CA ASP A 53 14.93 -8.40 -14.93
C ASP A 53 14.91 -7.75 -13.53
N PRO A 54 14.99 -8.52 -12.45
CA PRO A 54 14.90 -7.98 -11.08
C PRO A 54 16.03 -7.02 -10.68
N SER A 55 17.00 -6.78 -11.55
CA SER A 55 17.98 -5.71 -11.34
C SER A 55 17.38 -4.32 -11.59
N ILE A 56 16.30 -4.23 -12.38
CA ILE A 56 15.61 -3.00 -12.73
C ILE A 56 14.44 -2.77 -11.80
N ILE A 57 14.42 -1.61 -11.16
CA ILE A 57 13.36 -1.23 -10.22
C ILE A 57 12.99 0.23 -10.49
N VAL A 58 11.68 0.49 -10.52
CA VAL A 58 11.14 1.84 -10.59
C VAL A 58 10.30 2.09 -9.35
N GLY A 59 10.43 3.28 -8.77
CA GLY A 59 9.60 3.76 -7.68
C GLY A 59 9.12 5.19 -7.95
N GLY A 60 8.21 5.65 -7.13
CA GLY A 60 7.71 7.01 -7.12
C GLY A 60 7.38 7.49 -5.73
N ALA A 61 7.19 8.79 -5.56
CA ALA A 61 6.63 9.42 -4.37
C ALA A 61 6.00 10.76 -4.75
N ILE A 62 5.15 11.30 -3.88
CA ILE A 62 4.50 12.60 -4.14
C ILE A 62 5.53 13.74 -4.32
N LEU A 63 5.20 14.80 -5.12
CA LEU A 63 4.10 14.81 -6.09
C LEU A 63 4.48 14.05 -7.37
N ASP A 64 5.69 14.30 -7.88
CA ASP A 64 6.17 14.00 -9.22
C ASP A 64 7.50 13.25 -9.24
N LYS A 65 7.89 12.64 -8.11
CA LYS A 65 9.20 11.98 -7.97
C LYS A 65 9.23 10.63 -8.64
N VAL A 66 10.26 10.40 -9.45
CA VAL A 66 10.56 9.12 -10.09
C VAL A 66 11.92 8.64 -9.59
N TYR A 67 11.95 7.40 -9.14
CA TYR A 67 13.15 6.72 -8.67
C TYR A 67 13.46 5.55 -9.59
N THR A 68 14.71 5.42 -10.04
CA THR A 68 15.12 4.31 -10.90
C THR A 68 16.41 3.68 -10.40
N SER A 69 16.40 2.36 -10.25
CA SER A 69 17.58 1.54 -9.95
C SER A 69 17.84 0.55 -11.07
N GLN A 70 19.13 0.31 -11.37
CA GLN A 70 19.60 -0.65 -12.36
C GLN A 70 20.47 -1.77 -11.73
N ASP A 71 20.48 -1.84 -10.39
CA ASP A 71 21.36 -2.74 -9.62
C ASP A 71 20.65 -3.39 -8.43
N SER A 72 19.37 -3.71 -8.62
CA SER A 72 18.49 -4.32 -7.63
C SER A 72 18.31 -3.45 -6.37
N GLY A 73 18.22 -2.13 -6.52
CA GLY A 73 17.92 -1.19 -5.44
C GLY A 73 19.13 -0.76 -4.59
N LYS A 74 20.35 -1.08 -5.01
CA LYS A 74 21.57 -0.68 -4.28
C LYS A 74 21.90 0.80 -4.46
N THR A 75 21.64 1.33 -5.67
CA THR A 75 21.79 2.75 -6.01
C THR A 75 20.56 3.24 -6.77
N TRP A 76 20.27 4.54 -6.66
CA TRP A 76 19.06 5.15 -7.21
C TRP A 76 19.38 6.46 -7.91
N SER A 77 18.77 6.65 -9.08
CA SER A 77 18.61 7.96 -9.69
C SER A 77 17.25 8.56 -9.32
N ILE A 78 17.20 9.87 -9.18
CA ILE A 78 16.00 10.63 -8.84
C ILE A 78 15.72 11.60 -9.99
N ASP A 79 14.51 11.55 -10.50
CA ASP A 79 14.03 12.45 -11.55
C ASP A 79 12.63 12.97 -11.20
N ARG A 80 12.05 13.81 -12.08
CA ARG A 80 10.73 14.40 -11.97
C ARG A 80 9.88 13.96 -13.14
N LEU A 81 8.73 13.38 -12.87
CA LEU A 81 7.75 13.05 -13.88
C LEU A 81 7.20 14.35 -14.49
N LYS A 82 7.04 14.36 -15.81
CA LYS A 82 6.39 15.44 -16.54
C LYS A 82 5.17 14.87 -17.24
N SER A 83 4.06 15.54 -17.07
CA SER A 83 2.80 15.17 -17.72
C SER A 83 2.14 16.42 -18.31
N ARG A 84 1.51 16.25 -19.47
CA ARG A 84 0.69 17.32 -20.08
C ARG A 84 -0.54 17.69 -19.22
N TYR A 85 -0.87 16.82 -18.27
CA TYR A 85 -2.01 16.99 -17.36
C TYR A 85 -1.57 17.44 -15.96
N GLY A 86 -0.29 17.86 -15.80
CA GLY A 86 0.28 18.05 -14.47
C GLY A 86 0.45 16.75 -13.69
N VAL A 87 1.05 16.83 -12.51
CA VAL A 87 1.23 15.67 -11.60
C VAL A 87 0.92 16.12 -10.18
N TYR A 88 -0.05 15.47 -9.52
CA TYR A 88 -0.49 15.87 -8.17
C TYR A 88 -0.35 14.77 -7.10
N GLY A 89 0.42 13.76 -7.32
CA GLY A 89 0.69 12.74 -6.29
C GLY A 89 -0.01 11.40 -6.55
N ASP A 90 -0.18 10.64 -5.50
CA ASP A 90 -0.71 9.29 -5.44
C ASP A 90 -0.06 8.34 -6.46
N PRO A 91 1.30 8.23 -6.46
CA PRO A 91 1.97 7.42 -7.46
C PRO A 91 1.62 5.93 -7.33
N CYS A 92 1.13 5.33 -8.39
CA CYS A 92 1.02 3.89 -8.54
C CYS A 92 1.96 3.41 -9.66
N ILE A 93 2.95 2.60 -9.32
CA ILE A 93 3.93 2.06 -10.28
C ILE A 93 3.60 0.61 -10.62
N VAL A 94 3.49 0.31 -11.91
CA VAL A 94 3.21 -1.03 -12.41
C VAL A 94 4.31 -1.48 -13.37
N SER A 95 4.83 -2.69 -13.18
CA SER A 95 5.71 -3.37 -14.13
C SER A 95 4.90 -4.34 -14.98
N SER A 96 5.14 -4.33 -16.28
CA SER A 96 4.44 -5.20 -17.24
C SER A 96 5.32 -6.37 -17.69
N PRO A 97 4.76 -7.58 -17.88
CA PRO A 97 5.45 -8.70 -18.49
C PRO A 97 6.08 -8.41 -19.88
N LYS A 98 5.69 -7.31 -20.51
CA LYS A 98 6.28 -6.83 -21.77
C LYS A 98 7.49 -5.91 -21.60
N GLY A 99 7.93 -5.68 -20.34
CA GLY A 99 9.11 -4.89 -20.02
C GLY A 99 8.87 -3.37 -20.03
N SER A 100 7.61 -2.93 -20.00
CA SER A 100 7.24 -1.53 -19.77
C SER A 100 6.98 -1.27 -18.29
N PHE A 101 7.19 -0.02 -17.89
CA PHE A 101 6.69 0.51 -16.63
C PHE A 101 5.60 1.54 -16.89
N HIS A 102 4.65 1.59 -15.99
CA HIS A 102 3.53 2.51 -16.02
C HIS A 102 3.48 3.26 -14.69
N PHE A 103 3.39 4.57 -14.75
CA PHE A 103 3.28 5.46 -13.61
C PHE A 103 1.93 6.14 -13.67
N LEU A 104 1.01 5.76 -12.76
CA LEU A 104 -0.27 6.42 -12.62
C LEU A 104 -0.16 7.50 -11.55
N HIS A 105 -0.95 8.57 -11.70
CA HIS A 105 -0.96 9.72 -10.80
C HIS A 105 -2.21 10.57 -10.97
N LEU A 106 -2.47 11.42 -9.98
CA LEU A 106 -3.52 12.42 -10.02
C LEU A 106 -3.15 13.60 -10.93
N SER A 107 -4.16 14.26 -11.50
CA SER A 107 -4.00 15.39 -12.43
C SER A 107 -4.00 16.76 -11.72
N ASP A 108 -3.17 17.68 -12.19
CA ASP A 108 -3.23 19.13 -11.91
C ASP A 108 -2.88 19.91 -13.18
N PRO A 109 -3.81 19.99 -14.18
CA PRO A 109 -3.52 20.55 -15.49
C PRO A 109 -3.05 22.01 -15.47
N THR A 110 -3.37 22.73 -14.42
CA THR A 110 -3.02 24.16 -14.28
C THR A 110 -1.78 24.40 -13.42
N GLY A 111 -1.35 23.41 -12.61
CA GLY A 111 -0.31 23.56 -11.61
C GLY A 111 -0.70 24.47 -10.43
N GLN A 112 -1.99 24.74 -10.24
CA GLN A 112 -2.49 25.62 -9.17
C GLN A 112 -3.04 24.88 -7.95
N GLY A 113 -3.07 23.53 -8.00
CA GLY A 113 -3.61 22.71 -6.93
C GLY A 113 -5.07 23.08 -6.62
N TRP A 114 -5.45 23.10 -5.37
CA TRP A 114 -6.81 23.38 -4.87
C TRP A 114 -7.36 24.76 -5.21
N ALA A 115 -6.59 25.64 -5.86
CA ALA A 115 -7.08 26.91 -6.33
C ALA A 115 -7.77 26.83 -7.70
N ASN A 116 -7.88 25.64 -8.29
CA ASN A 116 -8.46 25.43 -9.60
C ASN A 116 -9.36 24.19 -9.65
N ASP A 117 -10.56 24.34 -10.23
CA ASP A 117 -11.58 23.27 -10.33
C ASP A 117 -11.20 22.12 -11.29
N SER A 118 -10.10 22.21 -12.04
CA SER A 118 -9.59 21.10 -12.85
C SER A 118 -8.53 20.23 -12.14
N LEU A 119 -8.25 20.52 -10.86
CA LEU A 119 -7.51 19.59 -10.03
C LEU A 119 -8.31 18.28 -9.89
N LEU A 120 -7.64 17.13 -9.94
CA LEU A 120 -8.25 15.79 -9.83
C LEU A 120 -9.33 15.47 -10.89
N ASP A 121 -9.33 16.16 -12.04
CA ASP A 121 -10.38 15.97 -13.06
C ASP A 121 -10.29 14.61 -13.78
N ARG A 122 -9.20 13.86 -13.60
CA ARG A 122 -8.93 12.54 -14.19
C ARG A 122 -7.78 11.83 -13.51
N ILE A 123 -7.68 10.52 -13.71
CA ILE A 123 -6.45 9.76 -13.49
C ILE A 123 -5.56 9.90 -14.72
N VAL A 124 -4.25 9.91 -14.52
CA VAL A 124 -3.25 10.02 -15.59
C VAL A 124 -2.28 8.85 -15.53
N ILE A 125 -1.85 8.36 -16.69
CA ILE A 125 -0.80 7.35 -16.82
C ILE A 125 0.31 7.86 -17.73
N ASN A 126 1.56 7.79 -17.27
CA ASN A 126 2.76 7.95 -18.08
C ASN A 126 3.42 6.59 -18.28
N ASN A 127 3.99 6.37 -19.45
CA ASN A 127 4.55 5.08 -19.83
C ASN A 127 6.04 5.20 -20.14
N SER A 128 6.82 4.20 -19.68
CA SER A 128 8.23 4.03 -20.00
C SER A 128 8.44 2.68 -20.69
N PHE A 129 9.15 2.69 -21.81
CA PHE A 129 9.49 1.50 -22.59
C PHE A 129 11.00 1.23 -22.61
N ASP A 130 11.75 1.94 -21.76
CA ASP A 130 13.21 1.89 -21.69
C ASP A 130 13.74 1.68 -20.25
N LYS A 131 12.97 0.90 -19.46
CA LYS A 131 13.29 0.52 -18.08
C LYS A 131 13.28 1.71 -17.10
N GLY A 132 12.28 2.61 -17.22
CA GLY A 132 12.09 3.76 -16.34
C GLY A 132 13.01 4.95 -16.60
N LYS A 133 13.78 4.96 -17.71
CA LYS A 133 14.72 6.04 -18.00
C LYS A 133 14.05 7.27 -18.60
N THR A 134 13.07 7.07 -19.48
CA THR A 134 12.28 8.14 -20.05
C THR A 134 10.80 7.80 -19.99
N TRP A 135 9.97 8.83 -19.93
CA TRP A 135 8.52 8.74 -19.80
C TRP A 135 7.84 9.56 -20.90
N ASP A 136 6.71 9.08 -21.40
CA ASP A 136 5.88 9.87 -22.32
C ASP A 136 5.20 11.04 -21.59
N GLU A 137 4.40 11.84 -22.32
CA GLU A 137 3.73 13.02 -21.76
C GLU A 137 2.39 12.71 -21.07
N GLY A 138 2.01 11.44 -20.95
CA GLY A 138 0.83 10.97 -20.25
C GLY A 138 -0.46 10.89 -21.09
N TYR A 139 -1.35 10.02 -20.62
CA TYR A 139 -2.68 9.78 -21.14
C TYR A 139 -3.70 9.88 -20.01
N GLY A 140 -4.81 10.58 -20.26
CA GLY A 140 -5.89 10.76 -19.27
C GLY A 140 -6.87 9.59 -19.29
N ILE A 141 -7.43 9.26 -18.12
CA ILE A 141 -8.40 8.20 -17.88
C ILE A 141 -9.55 8.82 -17.08
N GLY A 142 -10.79 8.56 -17.45
CA GLY A 142 -11.96 8.90 -16.64
C GLY A 142 -12.20 10.39 -16.43
N LEU A 143 -11.93 11.24 -17.45
CA LEU A 143 -12.28 12.65 -17.37
C LEU A 143 -13.79 12.83 -17.19
N ASP A 144 -14.23 13.34 -16.05
CA ASP A 144 -15.64 13.59 -15.76
C ASP A 144 -15.89 14.82 -14.86
N PRO A 145 -15.61 16.06 -15.37
CA PRO A 145 -15.85 17.26 -14.58
C PRO A 145 -17.36 17.50 -14.36
N PRO A 146 -17.81 17.99 -13.20
CA PRO A 146 -16.98 18.59 -12.13
C PRO A 146 -16.53 17.60 -11.04
N ARG A 147 -16.53 16.29 -11.31
CA ARG A 147 -16.15 15.25 -10.34
C ARG A 147 -14.64 15.18 -10.13
N ASP A 148 -14.25 14.80 -8.91
CA ASP A 148 -12.87 14.63 -8.51
C ASP A 148 -12.50 13.14 -8.54
N GLN A 149 -11.33 12.79 -9.06
CA GLN A 149 -10.81 11.42 -9.21
C GLN A 149 -9.61 11.23 -8.28
N ASP A 150 -9.61 10.20 -7.42
CA ASP A 150 -8.60 10.00 -6.38
C ASP A 150 -8.26 8.52 -6.14
N LYS A 151 -7.12 8.24 -5.51
CA LYS A 151 -6.68 6.93 -5.01
C LYS A 151 -6.68 5.81 -6.06
N GLU A 152 -6.05 6.06 -7.18
CA GLU A 152 -5.94 5.07 -8.24
C GLU A 152 -4.91 3.98 -7.94
N TRP A 153 -5.28 2.75 -8.26
CA TRP A 153 -4.39 1.61 -8.29
C TRP A 153 -4.54 0.83 -9.59
N ALA A 154 -3.46 0.16 -10.01
CA ALA A 154 -3.47 -0.55 -11.26
C ALA A 154 -2.69 -1.87 -11.20
N CYS A 155 -3.03 -2.78 -12.10
CA CYS A 155 -2.28 -4.00 -12.37
C CYS A 155 -2.26 -4.32 -13.87
N THR A 156 -1.43 -5.29 -14.27
CA THR A 156 -1.47 -5.86 -15.62
C THR A 156 -2.07 -7.26 -15.60
N ASP A 157 -2.66 -7.68 -16.72
CA ASP A 157 -2.95 -9.10 -16.89
C ASP A 157 -1.65 -9.94 -16.98
N ALA A 158 -1.76 -11.24 -16.78
CA ALA A 158 -0.61 -12.16 -16.74
C ALA A 158 0.29 -12.13 -17.99
N LYS A 159 -0.20 -11.61 -19.13
CA LYS A 159 0.52 -11.53 -20.40
C LYS A 159 0.92 -10.10 -20.78
N GLY A 160 0.60 -9.12 -19.95
CA GLY A 160 0.81 -7.70 -20.25
C GLY A 160 0.04 -7.22 -21.49
N LYS A 161 -1.11 -7.83 -21.80
CA LYS A 161 -1.97 -7.40 -22.90
C LYS A 161 -2.85 -6.21 -22.52
N TYR A 162 -3.29 -6.21 -21.26
CA TYR A 162 -4.18 -5.20 -20.71
C TYR A 162 -3.58 -4.61 -19.44
N LEU A 163 -3.94 -3.35 -19.21
CA LEU A 163 -3.82 -2.65 -17.93
C LEU A 163 -5.21 -2.52 -17.34
N TYR A 164 -5.34 -2.71 -16.04
CA TYR A 164 -6.57 -2.52 -15.29
C TYR A 164 -6.33 -1.46 -14.24
N VAL A 165 -7.18 -0.45 -14.19
CA VAL A 165 -7.11 0.63 -13.19
C VAL A 165 -8.45 0.74 -12.48
N THR A 166 -8.38 0.95 -11.18
CA THR A 166 -9.51 1.31 -10.32
C THR A 166 -9.18 2.59 -9.56
N TRP A 167 -10.18 3.36 -9.23
CA TRP A 167 -10.03 4.60 -8.45
C TRP A 167 -11.35 4.98 -7.79
N THR A 168 -11.30 5.92 -6.85
CA THR A 168 -12.49 6.54 -6.27
C THR A 168 -12.85 7.80 -7.06
N GLU A 169 -14.09 7.89 -7.51
CA GLU A 169 -14.71 9.10 -8.02
C GLU A 169 -15.55 9.75 -6.93
N PHE A 170 -15.34 11.03 -6.68
CA PHE A 170 -16.13 11.88 -5.80
C PHE A 170 -17.03 12.80 -6.63
N ASP A 171 -18.30 12.92 -6.29
CA ASP A 171 -19.12 14.00 -6.86
C ASP A 171 -18.48 15.37 -6.55
N LYS A 172 -17.91 15.52 -5.33
CA LYS A 172 -17.01 16.59 -4.93
C LYS A 172 -16.19 16.16 -3.71
N TYR A 173 -14.84 16.22 -3.81
CA TYR A 173 -13.96 15.87 -2.70
C TYR A 173 -14.23 16.72 -1.44
N ALA A 174 -14.30 16.08 -0.29
CA ALA A 174 -14.60 16.65 1.01
C ALA A 174 -15.96 17.39 1.09
N SER A 175 -16.94 17.08 0.23
CA SER A 175 -18.27 17.63 0.29
C SER A 175 -19.09 17.09 1.46
N GLU A 176 -19.72 17.97 2.23
CA GLU A 176 -20.69 17.64 3.29
C GLU A 176 -22.14 17.58 2.77
N ALA A 177 -22.36 17.82 1.47
CA ALA A 177 -23.70 17.82 0.90
C ALA A 177 -24.30 16.40 0.90
N PRO A 178 -25.49 16.17 1.45
CA PRO A 178 -26.06 14.81 1.59
C PRO A 178 -26.37 14.09 0.27
N GLY A 179 -26.37 14.81 -0.83
CA GLY A 179 -26.62 14.27 -2.17
C GLY A 179 -25.34 13.85 -2.91
N ASP A 180 -24.18 14.27 -2.43
CA ASP A 180 -22.91 13.95 -3.04
C ASP A 180 -22.44 12.57 -2.60
N SER A 181 -21.88 11.82 -3.53
CA SER A 181 -21.58 10.40 -3.37
C SER A 181 -20.20 10.05 -3.93
N THR A 182 -19.66 8.92 -3.47
CA THR A 182 -18.45 8.33 -4.02
C THR A 182 -18.70 6.97 -4.65
N TYR A 183 -17.88 6.64 -5.64
CA TYR A 183 -17.97 5.39 -6.39
C TYR A 183 -16.58 4.84 -6.72
N ILE A 184 -16.44 3.52 -6.71
CA ILE A 184 -15.28 2.86 -7.31
C ILE A 184 -15.52 2.73 -8.81
N LEU A 185 -14.63 3.32 -9.58
CA LEU A 185 -14.60 3.20 -11.02
C LEU A 185 -13.50 2.23 -11.48
N PHE A 186 -13.72 1.63 -12.63
CA PHE A 186 -12.80 0.73 -13.31
C PHE A 186 -12.66 1.11 -14.77
N SER A 187 -11.44 1.06 -15.32
CA SER A 187 -11.19 1.12 -16.75
C SER A 187 -10.10 0.12 -17.16
N ARG A 188 -10.20 -0.36 -18.41
CA ARG A 188 -9.20 -1.23 -19.00
C ARG A 188 -8.46 -0.52 -20.12
N GLY A 189 -7.12 -0.52 -20.03
CA GLY A 189 -6.23 0.00 -21.04
C GLY A 189 -5.61 -1.07 -21.93
N ASN A 190 -5.12 -0.64 -23.11
CA ASN A 190 -4.24 -1.47 -23.92
C ASN A 190 -2.86 -1.63 -23.26
N SER A 191 -2.03 -2.54 -23.76
CA SER A 191 -0.70 -2.83 -23.20
C SER A 191 0.29 -1.65 -23.19
N LYS A 192 -0.03 -0.57 -23.87
CA LYS A 192 0.80 0.64 -23.95
C LYS A 192 0.28 1.76 -23.04
N GLY A 193 -0.90 1.58 -22.42
CA GLY A 193 -1.53 2.62 -21.61
C GLY A 193 -2.04 3.83 -22.40
N THR A 194 -2.23 3.70 -23.71
CA THR A 194 -2.57 4.81 -24.60
C THR A 194 -4.05 4.89 -24.99
N GLU A 195 -4.79 3.81 -24.81
CA GLU A 195 -6.23 3.69 -25.14
C GLU A 195 -6.94 3.00 -23.98
N TRP A 196 -8.07 3.58 -23.55
CA TRP A 196 -8.82 3.16 -22.37
C TRP A 196 -10.30 2.98 -22.70
N THR A 197 -10.96 2.04 -22.05
CA THR A 197 -12.42 1.92 -22.08
C THR A 197 -13.05 3.05 -21.30
N GLU A 198 -14.33 3.35 -21.62
CA GLU A 198 -15.13 4.19 -20.74
C GLU A 198 -15.16 3.57 -19.32
N PRO A 199 -15.13 4.40 -18.27
CA PRO A 199 -15.20 3.94 -16.90
C PRO A 199 -16.49 3.16 -16.60
N ILE A 200 -16.36 2.13 -15.77
CA ILE A 200 -17.49 1.33 -15.27
C ILE A 200 -17.52 1.46 -13.75
N ARG A 201 -18.65 1.83 -13.19
CA ARG A 201 -18.87 1.82 -11.75
C ARG A 201 -18.97 0.36 -11.25
N LEU A 202 -18.18 0.02 -10.22
CA LEU A 202 -18.18 -1.31 -9.62
C LEU A 202 -19.17 -1.42 -8.45
N ASN A 203 -18.96 -0.64 -7.41
CA ASN A 203 -19.73 -0.73 -6.16
C ASN A 203 -21.23 -0.48 -6.35
N LYS A 204 -22.04 -1.29 -5.66
CA LYS A 204 -23.52 -1.18 -5.70
C LYS A 204 -24.04 -0.19 -4.65
N PHE A 205 -23.28 0.04 -3.58
CA PHE A 205 -23.59 0.99 -2.51
C PHE A 205 -22.66 2.20 -2.61
N ALA A 206 -23.22 3.39 -2.75
CA ALA A 206 -22.46 4.62 -2.78
C ALA A 206 -21.93 4.98 -1.39
N GLY A 207 -20.74 5.58 -1.32
CA GLY A 207 -20.23 6.24 -0.13
C GLY A 207 -20.55 7.74 -0.11
N ASN A 208 -20.21 8.43 0.99
CA ASN A 208 -20.20 9.89 1.07
C ASN A 208 -18.86 10.46 0.53
N CYS A 209 -18.71 11.78 0.55
CA CYS A 209 -17.52 12.47 0.02
C CYS A 209 -16.57 13.00 1.11
N LEU A 210 -16.59 12.45 2.34
CA LEU A 210 -15.85 13.01 3.48
C LEU A 210 -14.45 12.43 3.69
N ASP A 211 -14.01 11.50 2.83
CA ASP A 211 -12.72 10.80 2.93
C ASP A 211 -12.54 10.10 4.30
N GLY A 212 -13.52 9.30 4.67
CA GLY A 212 -13.59 8.57 5.95
C GLY A 212 -14.36 7.24 5.82
N ASP A 213 -14.79 6.66 6.94
CA ASP A 213 -15.39 5.31 7.00
C ASP A 213 -16.56 5.08 6.05
N ALA A 214 -17.38 6.09 5.83
CA ALA A 214 -18.53 6.01 4.95
C ALA A 214 -18.25 6.46 3.51
N THR A 215 -16.98 6.69 3.15
CA THR A 215 -16.51 6.91 1.78
C THR A 215 -16.12 5.55 1.16
N VAL A 216 -16.31 5.38 -0.14
CA VAL A 216 -15.86 4.16 -0.84
C VAL A 216 -14.41 4.35 -1.25
N GLU A 217 -13.50 3.59 -0.66
CA GLU A 217 -12.06 3.88 -0.77
C GLU A 217 -11.19 2.63 -0.93
N GLY A 218 -9.95 2.83 -1.45
CA GLY A 218 -8.87 1.86 -1.39
C GLY A 218 -9.01 0.67 -2.34
N ALA A 219 -9.57 0.87 -3.51
CA ALA A 219 -9.77 -0.19 -4.49
C ALA A 219 -8.45 -0.59 -5.18
N VAL A 220 -7.83 -1.68 -4.74
CA VAL A 220 -6.61 -2.24 -5.34
C VAL A 220 -6.96 -3.43 -6.24
N PRO A 221 -6.75 -3.37 -7.57
CA PRO A 221 -7.08 -4.46 -8.48
C PRO A 221 -5.98 -5.49 -8.55
N CYS A 222 -6.34 -6.76 -8.79
CA CYS A 222 -5.41 -7.78 -9.24
C CYS A 222 -6.00 -8.61 -10.38
N ALA A 223 -5.13 -9.25 -11.17
CA ALA A 223 -5.52 -10.03 -12.33
C ALA A 223 -5.26 -11.51 -12.10
N GLY A 224 -6.21 -12.35 -12.49
CA GLY A 224 -6.10 -13.80 -12.46
C GLY A 224 -5.33 -14.39 -13.67
N HIS A 225 -5.48 -15.70 -13.86
CA HIS A 225 -4.77 -16.43 -14.91
C HIS A 225 -5.21 -16.11 -16.34
N LYS A 226 -6.48 -15.83 -16.55
CA LYS A 226 -7.10 -15.73 -17.89
C LYS A 226 -7.60 -14.32 -18.17
N LYS A 227 -8.86 -14.12 -17.84
CA LYS A 227 -9.58 -12.87 -18.07
C LYS A 227 -10.10 -12.27 -16.76
N ASP A 228 -9.72 -12.89 -15.67
CA ASP A 228 -10.25 -12.61 -14.36
C ASP A 228 -9.63 -11.34 -13.82
N VAL A 229 -10.44 -10.47 -13.26
CA VAL A 229 -10.05 -9.26 -12.55
C VAL A 229 -10.79 -9.25 -11.23
N TYR A 230 -10.07 -8.97 -10.16
CA TYR A 230 -10.57 -8.97 -8.78
C TYR A 230 -10.26 -7.62 -8.14
N VAL A 231 -11.22 -7.08 -7.41
CA VAL A 231 -11.10 -5.79 -6.73
C VAL A 231 -11.75 -5.89 -5.35
N ALA A 232 -11.07 -5.39 -4.33
CA ALA A 232 -11.65 -5.17 -3.01
C ALA A 232 -11.49 -3.70 -2.63
N TRP A 233 -12.45 -3.17 -1.84
CA TRP A 233 -12.46 -1.79 -1.34
C TRP A 233 -13.13 -1.74 0.04
N ALA A 234 -12.92 -0.66 0.77
CA ALA A 234 -13.57 -0.40 2.06
C ALA A 234 -14.82 0.47 1.90
N LEU A 235 -15.85 0.18 2.66
CA LEU A 235 -17.01 1.03 2.88
C LEU A 235 -17.66 0.68 4.23
N ASN A 236 -17.77 1.67 5.11
CA ASN A 236 -18.16 1.47 6.50
C ASN A 236 -17.23 0.42 7.17
N ASP A 237 -17.77 -0.48 7.97
CA ASP A 237 -17.00 -1.53 8.65
C ASP A 237 -16.78 -2.78 7.78
N THR A 238 -16.82 -2.67 6.45
CA THR A 238 -16.81 -3.83 5.55
C THR A 238 -15.82 -3.66 4.41
N ILE A 239 -15.03 -4.71 4.17
CA ILE A 239 -14.28 -4.89 2.93
C ILE A 239 -15.19 -5.59 1.94
N TRP A 240 -15.54 -4.87 0.88
CA TRP A 240 -16.33 -5.36 -0.23
C TRP A 240 -15.45 -5.90 -1.34
N PHE A 241 -15.98 -6.82 -2.12
CA PHE A 241 -15.27 -7.48 -3.20
C PHE A 241 -16.18 -7.61 -4.42
N ASP A 242 -15.61 -7.43 -5.62
CA ASP A 242 -16.25 -7.71 -6.89
C ASP A 242 -15.25 -8.35 -7.86
N ARG A 243 -15.75 -9.05 -8.88
CA ARG A 243 -14.94 -9.72 -9.89
C ARG A 243 -15.54 -9.64 -11.28
N SER A 244 -14.66 -9.77 -12.26
CA SER A 244 -14.98 -9.92 -13.67
C SER A 244 -14.27 -11.14 -14.24
N ASP A 245 -14.96 -11.92 -15.08
CA ASP A 245 -14.42 -13.10 -15.78
C ASP A 245 -14.16 -12.83 -17.27
N ASP A 246 -14.26 -11.58 -17.72
CA ASP A 246 -14.22 -11.19 -19.14
C ASP A 246 -13.32 -9.96 -19.42
N ASN A 247 -12.25 -9.77 -18.64
CA ASN A 247 -11.32 -8.63 -18.65
C ASN A 247 -12.00 -7.30 -18.27
N GLY A 248 -12.89 -7.29 -17.28
CA GLY A 248 -13.54 -6.10 -16.78
C GLY A 248 -14.66 -5.56 -17.65
N GLN A 249 -15.28 -6.38 -18.53
CA GLN A 249 -16.43 -5.96 -19.35
C GLN A 249 -17.73 -6.05 -18.55
N THR A 250 -17.88 -7.11 -17.75
CA THR A 250 -19.03 -7.30 -16.86
C THR A 250 -18.53 -7.65 -15.45
N TRP A 251 -19.33 -7.30 -14.45
CA TRP A 251 -19.07 -7.45 -13.03
C TRP A 251 -20.27 -8.09 -12.34
N LEU A 252 -20.10 -8.56 -11.10
CA LEU A 252 -21.19 -9.19 -10.35
C LEU A 252 -22.40 -8.23 -10.20
N GLU A 253 -23.60 -8.79 -10.12
CA GLU A 253 -24.81 -8.01 -9.85
C GLU A 253 -24.88 -7.51 -8.40
N GLN A 254 -24.18 -8.19 -7.47
CA GLN A 254 -24.09 -7.85 -6.05
C GLN A 254 -22.63 -7.95 -5.61
N ASP A 255 -22.18 -6.96 -4.84
CA ASP A 255 -20.90 -6.98 -4.18
C ASP A 255 -20.88 -8.06 -3.08
N ILE A 256 -19.75 -8.72 -2.86
CA ILE A 256 -19.57 -9.75 -1.85
C ILE A 256 -18.87 -9.13 -0.63
N PRO A 257 -19.43 -9.25 0.61
CA PRO A 257 -18.69 -8.85 1.80
C PRO A 257 -17.57 -9.88 2.07
N ALA A 258 -16.32 -9.47 1.89
CA ALA A 258 -15.17 -10.34 2.06
C ALA A 258 -14.71 -10.44 3.53
N ALA A 259 -14.72 -9.33 4.26
CA ALA A 259 -14.32 -9.28 5.66
C ALA A 259 -14.92 -8.07 6.37
N ILE A 260 -14.92 -8.12 7.70
CA ILE A 260 -15.16 -6.93 8.54
C ILE A 260 -13.82 -6.22 8.75
N ILE A 261 -13.81 -4.91 8.56
CA ILE A 261 -12.73 -4.01 8.94
C ILE A 261 -13.17 -3.25 10.21
N ALA A 262 -12.77 -3.79 11.36
CA ALA A 262 -13.22 -3.24 12.65
C ALA A 262 -12.54 -1.88 12.93
N GLY A 263 -13.35 -0.86 13.23
CA GLY A 263 -12.89 0.53 13.37
C GLY A 263 -12.88 1.30 12.04
N GLY A 264 -13.32 0.68 10.93
CA GLY A 264 -13.51 1.33 9.65
C GLY A 264 -12.21 1.63 8.88
N TRP A 265 -12.35 2.47 7.89
CA TRP A 265 -11.25 2.98 7.06
C TRP A 265 -10.36 3.95 7.84
N ASP A 266 -10.97 4.94 8.53
CA ASP A 266 -10.25 6.01 9.25
C ASP A 266 -9.80 5.52 10.63
N GLN A 267 -8.50 5.24 10.76
CA GLN A 267 -7.87 4.74 11.98
C GLN A 267 -7.05 5.84 12.67
N LYS A 268 -7.13 5.91 13.99
CA LYS A 268 -6.38 6.89 14.78
C LYS A 268 -5.11 6.29 15.35
N ILE A 269 -3.97 6.63 14.74
CA ILE A 269 -2.64 6.23 15.21
C ILE A 269 -1.94 7.45 15.82
N PRO A 270 -1.57 7.43 17.11
CA PRO A 270 -0.90 8.57 17.75
C PRO A 270 0.35 9.03 16.98
N GLY A 271 0.50 10.34 16.77
CA GLY A 271 1.64 10.92 16.05
C GLY A 271 1.57 10.87 14.52
N ILE A 272 0.50 10.32 13.96
CA ILE A 272 0.18 10.36 12.52
C ILE A 272 -1.09 11.19 12.33
N ASN A 273 -1.10 12.07 11.35
CA ASN A 273 -2.26 12.95 11.13
C ASN A 273 -3.45 12.25 10.46
N ARG A 274 -3.20 11.21 9.66
CA ARG A 274 -4.20 10.42 8.96
C ARG A 274 -3.66 9.00 8.73
N THR A 275 -4.46 7.98 9.02
CA THR A 275 -4.17 6.58 8.73
C THR A 275 -5.42 5.86 8.25
N ASN A 276 -5.23 4.81 7.50
CA ASN A 276 -6.33 4.05 6.90
C ASN A 276 -6.07 2.54 6.94
N GLY A 277 -7.15 1.79 6.79
CA GLY A 277 -7.15 0.33 6.70
C GLY A 277 -7.21 -0.21 5.28
N MET A 278 -6.56 0.45 4.31
CA MET A 278 -6.62 0.12 2.87
C MET A 278 -6.50 -1.38 2.58
N PRO A 279 -7.50 -2.02 1.93
CA PRO A 279 -7.44 -3.41 1.54
C PRO A 279 -6.59 -3.59 0.27
N VAL A 280 -5.55 -4.40 0.35
CA VAL A 280 -4.67 -4.72 -0.79
C VAL A 280 -5.00 -6.10 -1.31
N THR A 281 -5.47 -6.20 -2.56
CA THR A 281 -5.85 -7.44 -3.21
C THR A 281 -4.66 -8.03 -3.97
N ALA A 282 -4.43 -9.34 -3.86
CA ALA A 282 -3.42 -10.08 -4.62
C ALA A 282 -3.96 -11.42 -5.11
N TYR A 283 -3.36 -11.97 -6.16
CA TYR A 283 -3.75 -13.25 -6.74
C TYR A 283 -2.53 -14.13 -7.00
N ASP A 284 -2.60 -15.39 -6.61
CA ASP A 284 -1.56 -16.38 -6.84
C ASP A 284 -1.65 -16.98 -8.25
N ARG A 285 -0.61 -16.77 -9.04
CA ARG A 285 -0.41 -17.37 -10.38
C ARG A 285 0.88 -18.20 -10.43
N SER A 286 1.41 -18.58 -9.26
CA SER A 286 2.71 -19.24 -9.16
C SER A 286 2.74 -20.66 -9.75
N GLY A 287 1.58 -21.29 -9.93
CA GLY A 287 1.46 -22.71 -10.24
C GLY A 287 1.80 -23.62 -9.06
N GLY A 288 1.94 -23.07 -7.85
CA GLY A 288 2.22 -23.76 -6.59
C GLY A 288 0.97 -24.35 -5.92
N GLU A 289 1.08 -24.66 -4.63
CA GLU A 289 0.01 -25.29 -3.85
C GLU A 289 -1.25 -24.42 -3.73
N HIS A 290 -1.09 -23.10 -3.71
CA HIS A 290 -2.17 -22.13 -3.56
C HIS A 290 -2.49 -21.37 -4.86
N ASP A 291 -2.08 -21.92 -6.01
CA ASP A 291 -2.37 -21.36 -7.32
C ASP A 291 -3.87 -21.14 -7.53
N GLY A 292 -4.27 -19.93 -7.88
CA GLY A 292 -5.68 -19.54 -8.02
C GLY A 292 -6.28 -18.86 -6.79
N ARG A 293 -5.57 -18.79 -5.67
CA ARG A 293 -6.04 -18.13 -4.44
C ARG A 293 -6.02 -16.61 -4.59
N ILE A 294 -7.09 -15.98 -4.11
CA ILE A 294 -7.20 -14.52 -3.97
C ILE A 294 -6.90 -14.16 -2.52
N TYR A 295 -6.12 -13.12 -2.29
CA TYR A 295 -5.81 -12.60 -0.95
C TYR A 295 -6.27 -11.17 -0.81
N ILE A 296 -6.68 -10.78 0.40
CA ILE A 296 -6.89 -9.39 0.81
C ILE A 296 -6.15 -9.17 2.11
N ASN A 297 -5.29 -8.14 2.17
CA ASN A 297 -4.52 -7.73 3.33
C ASN A 297 -4.88 -6.29 3.72
N TRP A 298 -5.07 -6.02 5.02
CA TRP A 298 -5.46 -4.71 5.55
C TRP A 298 -5.00 -4.53 6.99
N THR A 299 -5.25 -3.37 7.57
CA THR A 299 -5.14 -3.14 9.01
C THR A 299 -6.49 -2.83 9.60
N ASP A 300 -6.75 -3.30 10.83
CA ASP A 300 -7.95 -2.92 11.58
C ASP A 300 -7.73 -2.92 13.10
N GLN A 301 -8.74 -2.46 13.84
CA GLN A 301 -8.73 -2.25 15.28
C GLN A 301 -9.62 -3.23 16.06
N ARG A 302 -9.78 -4.48 15.56
CA ARG A 302 -10.61 -5.49 16.22
C ARG A 302 -10.14 -5.89 17.61
N ASN A 303 -8.87 -5.67 17.92
CA ASN A 303 -8.28 -5.96 19.23
C ASN A 303 -8.28 -4.74 20.16
N GLY A 304 -8.58 -3.53 19.68
CA GLY A 304 -8.67 -2.29 20.43
C GLY A 304 -8.30 -1.07 19.60
N GLU A 305 -8.78 0.13 19.97
CA GLU A 305 -8.40 1.38 19.31
C GLU A 305 -6.91 1.72 19.50
N ASP A 306 -6.29 1.18 20.54
CA ASP A 306 -4.85 1.30 20.85
C ASP A 306 -4.04 0.07 20.43
N ASP A 307 -4.66 -0.85 19.65
CA ASP A 307 -4.09 -2.13 19.21
C ASP A 307 -4.49 -2.42 17.75
N THR A 308 -3.97 -1.60 16.84
CA THR A 308 -4.18 -1.79 15.41
C THR A 308 -3.26 -2.88 14.91
N ASP A 309 -3.81 -3.91 14.25
CA ASP A 309 -3.06 -5.06 13.72
C ASP A 309 -3.19 -5.20 12.21
N VAL A 310 -2.28 -5.97 11.62
CA VAL A 310 -2.30 -6.37 10.21
C VAL A 310 -3.02 -7.70 10.06
N PHE A 311 -3.98 -7.78 9.15
CA PHE A 311 -4.76 -8.98 8.85
C PHE A 311 -4.67 -9.38 7.38
N ILE A 312 -4.96 -10.65 7.12
CA ILE A 312 -5.12 -11.22 5.80
C ILE A 312 -6.29 -12.20 5.80
N THR A 313 -7.03 -12.24 4.71
CA THR A 313 -7.97 -13.29 4.38
C THR A 313 -7.71 -13.81 2.97
N TRP A 314 -8.31 -14.94 2.60
CA TRP A 314 -8.20 -15.49 1.25
C TRP A 314 -9.46 -16.22 0.82
N SER A 315 -9.59 -16.39 -0.48
CA SER A 315 -10.61 -17.20 -1.14
C SER A 315 -9.97 -18.20 -2.08
N ASP A 316 -10.44 -19.44 -2.04
CA ASP A 316 -10.04 -20.54 -2.94
C ASP A 316 -11.10 -20.84 -4.02
N ASP A 317 -12.21 -20.08 -4.02
CA ASP A 317 -13.39 -20.30 -4.88
C ASP A 317 -13.81 -19.04 -5.66
N HIS A 318 -12.82 -18.30 -6.18
CA HIS A 318 -13.02 -17.08 -6.96
C HIS A 318 -13.66 -15.91 -6.19
N GLY A 319 -13.63 -15.91 -4.86
CA GLY A 319 -14.20 -14.87 -4.01
C GLY A 319 -15.66 -15.13 -3.61
N ASP A 320 -16.21 -16.31 -3.87
CA ASP A 320 -17.57 -16.69 -3.41
C ASP A 320 -17.61 -16.83 -1.89
N THR A 321 -16.55 -17.39 -1.29
CA THR A 321 -16.39 -17.47 0.17
C THR A 321 -14.99 -17.05 0.61
N TRP A 322 -14.88 -16.59 1.85
CA TRP A 322 -13.63 -16.06 2.42
C TRP A 322 -13.29 -16.77 3.73
N ALA A 323 -12.01 -17.04 3.94
CA ALA A 323 -11.49 -17.61 5.17
C ALA A 323 -11.63 -16.60 6.34
N ASP A 324 -11.66 -17.12 7.57
CA ASP A 324 -11.54 -16.26 8.75
C ASP A 324 -10.21 -15.47 8.70
N PRO A 325 -10.22 -14.16 9.02
CA PRO A 325 -9.00 -13.36 9.00
C PRO A 325 -7.91 -13.89 9.92
N VAL A 326 -6.69 -13.99 9.41
CA VAL A 326 -5.48 -14.37 10.15
C VAL A 326 -4.68 -13.10 10.46
N ARG A 327 -4.24 -12.93 11.72
CA ARG A 327 -3.33 -11.86 12.13
C ARG A 327 -1.93 -12.14 11.58
N VAL A 328 -1.33 -11.16 10.94
CA VAL A 328 0.00 -11.25 10.29
C VAL A 328 1.12 -10.91 11.27
N ASN A 329 0.96 -9.86 12.06
CA ASN A 329 1.93 -9.50 13.09
C ASN A 329 1.84 -10.48 14.28
N ASP A 330 2.99 -10.79 14.90
CA ASP A 330 3.15 -11.82 15.91
C ASP A 330 3.51 -11.27 17.30
N ASP A 331 3.31 -9.98 17.53
CA ASP A 331 3.54 -9.32 18.82
C ASP A 331 2.42 -9.54 19.83
N GLY A 332 2.62 -9.02 21.05
CA GLY A 332 1.59 -8.96 22.09
C GLY A 332 0.56 -7.86 21.81
N ALA A 333 -0.49 -7.77 22.62
CA ALA A 333 -1.51 -6.73 22.53
C ALA A 333 -1.00 -5.36 22.98
N GLY A 334 -1.62 -4.28 22.47
CA GLY A 334 -1.43 -2.90 22.92
C GLY A 334 -0.34 -2.13 22.14
N SER A 335 -0.09 -2.52 20.90
CA SER A 335 0.85 -1.81 20.01
C SER A 335 0.28 -1.66 18.62
N HIS A 336 0.54 -0.53 17.97
CA HIS A 336 0.02 -0.28 16.62
C HIS A 336 0.92 -0.84 15.53
N GLN A 337 0.32 -1.57 14.57
CA GLN A 337 0.85 -1.87 13.26
C GLN A 337 -0.05 -1.22 12.21
N PHE A 338 0.52 -0.47 11.26
CA PHE A 338 -0.25 0.35 10.33
C PHE A 338 0.41 0.50 8.95
N PHE A 339 -0.36 0.93 7.96
CA PHE A 339 0.04 1.05 6.56
C PHE A 339 0.68 -0.22 6.02
N THR A 340 -0.11 -1.29 5.95
CA THR A 340 0.32 -2.55 5.37
C THR A 340 0.27 -2.51 3.84
N TRP A 341 1.19 -3.25 3.19
CA TRP A 341 1.11 -3.54 1.76
C TRP A 341 1.58 -4.97 1.47
N LEU A 342 0.82 -5.68 0.64
CA LEU A 342 1.06 -7.08 0.28
C LEU A 342 1.69 -7.20 -1.11
N ALA A 343 2.72 -8.03 -1.23
CA ALA A 343 3.24 -8.55 -2.49
C ALA A 343 3.29 -10.06 -2.48
N LEU A 344 3.06 -10.67 -3.64
CA LEU A 344 3.22 -12.09 -3.88
C LEU A 344 4.31 -12.32 -4.93
N ASP A 345 5.34 -13.09 -4.58
CA ASP A 345 6.35 -13.51 -5.54
C ASP A 345 5.80 -14.68 -6.38
N GLN A 346 5.48 -14.40 -7.63
CA GLN A 346 4.88 -15.36 -8.55
C GLN A 346 5.82 -16.53 -8.91
N SER A 347 7.09 -16.46 -8.56
CA SER A 347 8.03 -17.58 -8.77
C SER A 347 7.99 -18.63 -7.68
N THR A 348 7.48 -18.28 -6.50
CA THR A 348 7.48 -19.16 -5.31
C THR A 348 6.10 -19.34 -4.69
N GLY A 349 5.14 -18.44 -4.96
CA GLY A 349 3.86 -18.36 -4.26
C GLY A 349 3.99 -17.78 -2.84
N PHE A 350 5.16 -17.28 -2.45
CA PHE A 350 5.37 -16.71 -1.12
C PHE A 350 4.77 -15.30 -1.03
N LEU A 351 4.16 -15.04 0.12
CA LEU A 351 3.57 -13.74 0.46
C LEU A 351 4.57 -12.92 1.28
N TYR A 352 4.61 -11.64 1.00
CA TYR A 352 5.41 -10.65 1.74
C TYR A 352 4.54 -9.44 2.03
N THR A 353 4.54 -8.97 3.28
CA THR A 353 3.88 -7.72 3.64
C THR A 353 4.82 -6.82 4.44
N VAL A 354 4.80 -5.54 4.13
CA VAL A 354 5.53 -4.50 4.84
C VAL A 354 4.54 -3.66 5.63
N PHE A 355 4.92 -3.24 6.84
CA PHE A 355 4.11 -2.36 7.70
C PHE A 355 4.97 -1.61 8.70
N TYR A 356 4.44 -0.51 9.25
CA TYR A 356 5.03 0.16 10.40
C TYR A 356 4.61 -0.54 11.69
N ASP A 357 5.50 -0.53 12.70
CA ASP A 357 5.32 -1.34 13.91
C ASP A 357 5.92 -0.66 15.15
N ARG A 358 5.16 -0.63 16.23
CA ARG A 358 5.55 -0.04 17.51
C ARG A 358 5.75 -1.03 18.65
N ARG A 359 5.74 -2.34 18.37
CA ARG A 359 5.83 -3.42 19.37
C ARG A 359 6.98 -3.32 20.37
N ASN A 360 8.03 -2.57 20.04
CA ASN A 360 9.24 -2.46 20.84
C ASN A 360 9.27 -1.19 21.70
N TYR A 361 8.23 -0.35 21.70
CA TYR A 361 8.25 1.00 22.26
C TYR A 361 6.98 1.33 23.01
N ASP A 362 7.16 2.07 24.12
CA ASP A 362 6.05 2.67 24.90
C ASP A 362 5.77 4.13 24.47
N ASP A 363 6.38 4.59 23.37
CA ASP A 363 6.25 5.94 22.83
C ASP A 363 5.95 5.92 21.32
N LEU A 364 6.12 7.04 20.63
CA LEU A 364 5.87 7.16 19.19
C LEU A 364 6.98 6.60 18.29
N GLN A 365 8.02 6.01 18.86
CA GLN A 365 9.05 5.35 18.07
C GLN A 365 8.44 4.24 17.21
N THR A 366 8.81 4.24 15.94
CA THR A 366 8.22 3.37 14.91
C THR A 366 9.33 2.69 14.13
N ASP A 367 9.27 1.38 14.05
CA ASP A 367 10.09 0.54 13.17
C ASP A 367 9.33 0.20 11.88
N VAL A 368 10.02 -0.42 10.93
CA VAL A 368 9.44 -1.06 9.75
C VAL A 368 9.69 -2.56 9.83
N TYR A 369 8.64 -3.33 9.66
CA TYR A 369 8.67 -4.78 9.64
C TYR A 369 8.32 -5.34 8.28
N LEU A 370 8.88 -6.50 7.98
CA LEU A 370 8.48 -7.41 6.94
C LEU A 370 7.90 -8.65 7.59
N ALA A 371 6.71 -9.06 7.19
CA ALA A 371 6.24 -10.41 7.47
C ALA A 371 6.19 -11.21 6.17
N TYR A 372 6.45 -12.53 6.26
CA TYR A 372 6.34 -13.42 5.11
C TYR A 372 5.70 -14.75 5.48
N SER A 373 4.94 -15.29 4.52
CA SER A 373 4.30 -16.59 4.60
C SER A 373 4.72 -17.47 3.43
N LYS A 374 4.92 -18.77 3.70
CA LYS A 374 5.26 -19.80 2.71
C LYS A 374 4.17 -20.85 2.52
N ASP A 375 3.09 -20.73 3.27
CA ASP A 375 1.98 -21.68 3.36
C ASP A 375 0.63 -21.03 3.01
N GLY A 376 0.66 -20.05 2.10
CA GLY A 376 -0.57 -19.40 1.61
C GLY A 376 -1.26 -18.52 2.64
N GLY A 377 -0.54 -17.88 3.55
CA GLY A 377 -1.06 -16.94 4.52
C GLY A 377 -1.48 -17.53 5.86
N GLN A 378 -1.29 -18.84 6.07
CA GLN A 378 -1.71 -19.52 7.31
C GLN A 378 -0.79 -19.20 8.49
N THR A 379 0.53 -19.14 8.25
CA THR A 379 1.52 -18.77 9.27
C THR A 379 2.47 -17.70 8.74
N TRP A 380 3.00 -16.88 9.66
CA TRP A 380 3.82 -15.72 9.34
C TRP A 380 5.09 -15.68 10.17
N THR A 381 6.18 -15.28 9.54
CA THR A 381 7.43 -14.94 10.21
C THR A 381 7.64 -13.43 10.08
N ASN A 382 7.83 -12.76 11.21
CA ASN A 382 8.01 -11.31 11.28
C ASN A 382 9.47 -10.94 11.53
N GLU A 383 9.97 -9.95 10.79
CA GLU A 383 11.35 -9.49 10.91
C GLU A 383 11.42 -7.96 10.84
N ARG A 384 12.10 -7.34 11.79
CA ARG A 384 12.39 -5.92 11.71
C ARG A 384 13.38 -5.66 10.58
N ILE A 385 12.99 -4.80 9.63
CA ILE A 385 13.81 -4.44 8.48
C ILE A 385 14.43 -3.05 8.58
N SER A 386 13.87 -2.15 9.41
CA SER A 386 14.49 -0.86 9.72
C SER A 386 15.76 -1.02 10.56
N GLU A 387 16.86 -0.34 10.19
CA GLU A 387 18.09 -0.32 11.01
C GLU A 387 17.91 0.44 12.31
N LYS A 388 17.06 1.47 12.30
CA LYS A 388 16.75 2.34 13.44
C LYS A 388 15.29 2.77 13.38
N PRO A 389 14.65 2.97 14.55
CA PRO A 389 13.32 3.57 14.59
C PRO A 389 13.36 5.04 14.18
N PHE A 390 12.18 5.59 13.93
CA PHE A 390 11.93 7.02 13.73
C PHE A 390 10.69 7.44 14.50
N ILE A 391 10.46 8.75 14.62
CA ILE A 391 9.30 9.30 15.32
C ILE A 391 8.51 10.15 14.31
N PRO A 392 7.30 9.70 13.90
CA PRO A 392 6.42 10.50 13.06
C PRO A 392 5.89 11.74 13.82
N SER A 393 5.31 12.68 13.09
CA SER A 393 4.78 13.92 13.66
C SER A 393 3.47 14.29 12.96
N GLU A 394 2.40 14.48 13.72
CA GLU A 394 1.08 14.92 13.23
C GLU A 394 1.13 16.27 12.48
N SER A 395 2.18 17.06 12.69
CA SER A 395 2.36 18.34 11.98
C SER A 395 2.89 18.19 10.55
N VAL A 396 3.18 16.96 10.11
CA VAL A 396 3.70 16.65 8.78
C VAL A 396 2.82 15.61 8.14
N PHE A 397 2.35 15.84 6.92
CA PHE A 397 1.66 14.83 6.14
C PHE A 397 2.62 13.67 5.84
N PHE A 398 2.35 12.52 6.46
CA PHE A 398 3.22 11.35 6.41
C PHE A 398 2.95 10.46 5.19
N GLY A 399 1.80 10.68 4.54
CA GLY A 399 1.25 9.87 3.46
C GLY A 399 0.24 8.83 3.98
N ASP A 400 -0.44 8.17 3.04
CA ASP A 400 -1.52 7.23 3.30
C ASP A 400 -1.11 5.76 3.14
N TYR A 401 0.08 5.51 2.59
CA TYR A 401 0.55 4.14 2.32
C TYR A 401 2.09 4.06 2.23
N ASN A 402 2.57 2.85 2.33
CA ASN A 402 3.87 2.38 1.85
C ASN A 402 3.65 1.34 0.74
N ASN A 403 4.71 0.68 0.27
CA ASN A 403 4.54 -0.32 -0.78
C ASN A 403 5.66 -1.37 -0.73
N ILE A 404 5.46 -2.49 -1.44
CA ILE A 404 6.45 -3.56 -1.59
C ILE A 404 6.28 -4.27 -2.93
N SER A 405 7.38 -4.66 -3.55
CA SER A 405 7.40 -5.52 -4.74
C SER A 405 8.29 -6.74 -4.50
N ALA A 406 7.88 -7.89 -5.01
CA ALA A 406 8.60 -9.16 -4.89
C ALA A 406 8.63 -9.90 -6.24
N VAL A 407 9.83 -10.17 -6.76
CA VAL A 407 10.03 -10.86 -8.06
C VAL A 407 11.28 -11.73 -7.98
N ASN A 408 11.12 -13.04 -8.22
CA ASN A 408 12.21 -14.01 -8.28
C ASN A 408 13.15 -13.94 -7.07
N GLY A 409 12.59 -13.86 -5.86
CA GLY A 409 13.32 -13.78 -4.60
C GLY A 409 13.97 -12.42 -4.31
N VAL A 410 13.81 -11.42 -5.17
CA VAL A 410 14.20 -10.02 -4.90
C VAL A 410 12.99 -9.32 -4.29
N ILE A 411 13.08 -8.95 -3.02
CA ILE A 411 12.00 -8.27 -2.28
C ILE A 411 12.44 -6.84 -1.96
N ARG A 412 11.65 -5.85 -2.38
CA ARG A 412 11.94 -4.44 -2.15
C ARG A 412 10.72 -3.74 -1.56
N PRO A 413 10.69 -3.59 -0.23
CA PRO A 413 9.79 -2.66 0.41
C PRO A 413 10.24 -1.22 0.13
N ILE A 414 9.30 -0.28 0.07
CA ILE A 414 9.56 1.15 0.02
C ILE A 414 8.68 1.84 1.05
N TRP A 415 9.26 2.74 1.84
CA TRP A 415 8.54 3.39 2.93
C TRP A 415 8.97 4.82 3.18
N THR A 416 8.08 5.60 3.76
CA THR A 416 8.36 6.95 4.27
C THR A 416 8.97 6.85 5.67
N ARG A 417 9.96 7.68 5.94
CA ARG A 417 10.54 7.87 7.28
C ARG A 417 10.54 9.35 7.65
N CYS A 418 10.22 9.64 8.90
CA CYS A 418 10.22 10.99 9.46
C CYS A 418 11.35 11.13 10.49
N ASP A 419 12.29 12.04 10.26
CA ASP A 419 13.33 12.41 11.22
C ASP A 419 13.30 13.93 11.42
N ASP A 420 13.06 14.42 12.63
CA ASP A 420 12.95 15.84 12.96
C ASP A 420 11.97 16.61 12.04
N ARG A 421 10.81 16.03 11.79
CA ARG A 421 9.75 16.53 10.87
C ARG A 421 10.19 16.69 9.41
N ARG A 422 11.22 15.97 9.02
CA ARG A 422 11.68 15.87 7.64
C ARG A 422 11.49 14.46 7.12
N LEU A 423 10.79 14.35 6.01
CA LEU A 423 10.53 13.06 5.38
C LEU A 423 11.68 12.62 4.48
N SER A 424 11.78 11.33 4.35
CA SER A 424 12.69 10.65 3.43
C SER A 424 12.10 9.32 2.99
N VAL A 425 12.46 8.87 1.79
CA VAL A 425 12.03 7.58 1.23
C VAL A 425 13.19 6.59 1.29
N TRP A 426 12.88 5.39 1.76
CA TRP A 426 13.84 4.33 2.02
C TRP A 426 13.41 3.00 1.43
N THR A 427 14.38 2.11 1.24
CA THR A 427 14.16 0.69 0.92
C THR A 427 15.14 -0.18 1.70
N ALA A 428 14.86 -1.49 1.80
CA ALA A 428 15.77 -2.48 2.33
C ALA A 428 16.15 -3.50 1.26
N LEU A 429 17.42 -3.94 1.28
CA LEU A 429 17.91 -4.97 0.37
C LEU A 429 17.59 -6.36 0.96
N ILE A 430 16.53 -6.98 0.48
CA ILE A 430 16.06 -8.29 0.92
C ILE A 430 16.08 -9.23 -0.27
N ASN A 431 16.76 -10.38 -0.11
CA ASN A 431 16.75 -11.46 -1.09
C ASN A 431 16.44 -12.76 -0.38
N ARG A 432 15.52 -13.52 -0.93
CA ARG A 432 15.12 -14.84 -0.43
C ARG A 432 15.02 -15.80 -1.61
N PRO A 433 15.52 -17.04 -1.49
CA PRO A 433 15.42 -18.06 -2.53
C PRO A 433 14.00 -18.59 -2.64
#